data_cdf921cd0916edceee3e93a411e21411
#
_entry.id   cdf921cd0916edceee3e93a411e21411
#
_cell.length_a   1.000
_cell.length_b   1.000
_cell.length_c   1.000
_cell.angle_alpha   90.00
_cell.angle_beta   90.00
_cell.angle_gamma   90.00
#
_symmetry.space_group_name_H-M   'P 1'
#
loop_
_entity.id
_entity.type
_entity.pdbx_description
1 polymer ?
#
loop_
_entity_poly.entity_id
_entity_poly.type
_entity_poly.pdbx_seq_one_letter_code
_entity_poly.pdbx_strand_id
1 'polypeptide(L)'
;MVPGEGILADATPQLANAIAAQLAARGIPFNEHAIYSTPALLAESRDVIADWSRHGWHGVDMETAATFAVAKHFGARRAAALLRVDDLVSEEHSIADGLHGDHRRFMRDREREVMHAVIEAAAETP
;
A
#
# COMPACT_ATOMS: atom_id res chain seq x y z
N MET A 1 15.49 15.09 -6.76
CA MET A 1 15.83 14.07 -5.74
C MET A 1 16.10 12.79 -6.51
N VAL A 2 17.27 12.19 -6.39
CA VAL A 2 17.61 10.95 -7.10
C VAL A 2 16.77 9.83 -6.47
N PRO A 3 16.01 9.03 -7.26
CA PRO A 3 15.35 7.86 -6.72
C PRO A 3 16.41 6.91 -6.19
N GLY A 4 16.39 6.62 -4.89
CA GLY A 4 17.35 5.70 -4.25
C GLY A 4 17.88 6.17 -2.90
N GLU A 5 17.79 7.45 -2.56
CA GLU A 5 18.20 7.98 -1.24
C GLU A 5 17.03 8.17 -0.28
N GLY A 6 15.99 7.33 -0.40
CA GLY A 6 14.84 7.34 0.51
C GLY A 6 15.17 6.69 1.86
N ILE A 7 14.56 7.18 2.92
CA ILE A 7 14.59 6.52 4.22
C ILE A 7 13.76 5.23 4.11
N LEU A 8 14.40 4.07 4.27
CA LEU A 8 13.68 2.81 4.37
C LEU A 8 12.92 2.78 5.71
N ALA A 9 11.63 2.55 5.61
CA ALA A 9 10.74 2.41 6.76
C ALA A 9 10.11 1.02 6.74
N ASP A 10 10.57 0.14 7.63
CA ASP A 10 10.10 -1.25 7.68
C ASP A 10 8.82 -1.40 8.48
N ALA A 11 7.94 -2.29 8.05
CA ALA A 11 6.82 -2.76 8.85
C ALA A 11 7.32 -3.53 10.09
N THR A 12 6.51 -3.56 11.15
CA THR A 12 6.70 -4.48 12.26
C THR A 12 6.34 -5.89 11.80
N PRO A 13 7.28 -6.85 11.74
CA PRO A 13 7.04 -8.15 11.10
C PRO A 13 5.85 -8.92 11.69
N GLN A 14 5.70 -8.90 13.02
CA GLN A 14 4.62 -9.59 13.70
C GLN A 14 3.24 -9.06 13.28
N LEU A 15 3.10 -7.73 13.14
CA LEU A 15 1.86 -7.11 12.71
C LEU A 15 1.59 -7.36 11.22
N ALA A 16 2.61 -7.27 10.38
CA ALA A 16 2.49 -7.57 8.95
C ALA A 16 2.04 -9.02 8.72
N ASN A 17 2.67 -9.98 9.41
CA ASN A 17 2.29 -11.40 9.34
C ASN A 17 0.87 -11.65 9.83
N ALA A 18 0.43 -10.99 10.91
CA ALA A 18 -0.93 -11.10 11.41
C ALA A 18 -1.95 -10.57 10.39
N ILE A 19 -1.66 -9.44 9.75
CA ILE A 19 -2.52 -8.91 8.66
C ILE A 19 -2.59 -9.90 7.50
N ALA A 20 -1.45 -10.45 7.06
CA ALA A 20 -1.39 -11.43 5.98
C ALA A 20 -2.23 -12.68 6.32
N ALA A 21 -2.13 -13.19 7.54
CA ALA A 21 -2.94 -14.32 8.01
C ALA A 21 -4.45 -14.02 8.00
N GLN A 22 -4.85 -12.82 8.44
CA GLN A 22 -6.24 -12.40 8.42
C GLN A 22 -6.80 -12.21 7.00
N LEU A 23 -6.00 -11.70 6.07
CA LEU A 23 -6.38 -11.61 4.66
C LEU A 23 -6.55 -12.99 4.02
N ALA A 24 -5.59 -13.89 4.27
CA ALA A 24 -5.64 -15.27 3.77
C ALA A 24 -6.87 -16.03 4.30
N ALA A 25 -7.18 -15.91 5.59
CA ALA A 25 -8.35 -16.54 6.21
C ALA A 25 -9.67 -16.08 5.61
N ARG A 26 -9.72 -14.86 5.04
CA ARG A 26 -10.89 -14.30 4.35
C ARG A 26 -10.90 -14.60 2.84
N GLY A 27 -9.89 -15.30 2.33
CA GLY A 27 -9.75 -15.54 0.88
C GLY A 27 -9.49 -14.26 0.08
N ILE A 28 -8.95 -13.22 0.71
CA ILE A 28 -8.57 -11.98 0.06
C ILE A 28 -7.18 -12.18 -0.56
N PRO A 29 -7.03 -12.13 -1.89
CA PRO A 29 -5.72 -12.24 -2.51
C PRO A 29 -4.89 -11.00 -2.18
N PHE A 30 -3.63 -11.21 -1.84
CA PHE A 30 -2.67 -10.15 -1.55
C PHE A 30 -1.26 -10.53 -1.98
N ASN A 31 -0.41 -9.52 -2.09
CA ASN A 31 1.04 -9.69 -2.28
C ASN A 31 1.76 -8.82 -1.25
N GLU A 32 2.94 -9.29 -0.83
CA GLU A 32 3.82 -8.54 0.06
C GLU A 32 4.98 -7.98 -0.74
N HIS A 33 5.06 -6.67 -0.82
CA HIS A 33 6.07 -5.99 -1.62
C HIS A 33 6.52 -4.67 -0.97
N ALA A 34 7.68 -4.20 -1.40
CA ALA A 34 8.09 -2.83 -1.15
C ALA A 34 7.28 -1.87 -2.02
N ILE A 35 6.90 -0.74 -1.43
CA ILE A 35 6.23 0.36 -2.11
C ILE A 35 7.06 1.62 -2.00
N TYR A 36 6.79 2.58 -2.87
CA TYR A 36 7.40 3.91 -2.83
C TYR A 36 6.37 4.95 -2.40
N SER A 37 6.70 5.74 -1.37
CA SER A 37 5.87 6.88 -1.00
C SER A 37 6.41 8.14 -1.67
N THR A 38 5.66 8.67 -2.64
CA THR A 38 6.02 9.90 -3.35
C THR A 38 5.47 11.13 -2.65
N PRO A 39 6.21 12.25 -2.60
CA PRO A 39 5.68 13.49 -2.06
C PRO A 39 4.78 14.26 -3.04
N ALA A 40 4.69 13.81 -4.29
CA ALA A 40 4.00 14.57 -5.34
C ALA A 40 3.37 13.66 -6.41
N LEU A 41 2.04 13.60 -6.44
CA LEU A 41 1.29 12.87 -7.45
C LEU A 41 1.62 13.32 -8.89
N LEU A 42 1.78 14.62 -9.11
CA LEU A 42 2.09 15.17 -10.43
C LEU A 42 3.54 14.90 -10.92
N ALA A 43 4.37 14.27 -10.07
CA ALA A 43 5.73 13.85 -10.46
C ALA A 43 5.75 12.46 -11.14
N GLU A 44 4.61 11.81 -11.30
CA GLU A 44 4.45 10.47 -11.87
C GLU A 44 4.51 10.50 -13.41
N SER A 45 5.65 10.94 -13.97
CA SER A 45 5.87 10.81 -15.40
C SER A 45 6.15 9.34 -15.78
N ARG A 46 5.94 8.99 -17.05
CA ARG A 46 6.19 7.62 -17.55
C ARG A 46 7.62 7.15 -17.26
N ASP A 47 8.60 8.01 -17.41
CA ASP A 47 10.00 7.67 -17.13
C ASP A 47 10.24 7.39 -15.65
N VAL A 48 9.60 8.16 -14.76
CA VAL A 48 9.67 7.97 -13.32
C VAL A 48 8.99 6.67 -12.91
N ILE A 49 7.80 6.36 -13.45
CA ILE A 49 7.10 5.11 -13.19
C ILE A 49 7.93 3.90 -13.68
N ALA A 50 8.50 3.99 -14.88
CA ALA A 50 9.38 2.94 -15.40
C ALA A 50 10.63 2.75 -14.53
N ASP A 51 11.17 3.83 -13.96
CA ASP A 51 12.30 3.77 -13.04
C ASP A 51 11.92 3.08 -11.73
N TRP A 52 10.80 3.42 -11.14
CA TRP A 52 10.28 2.76 -9.95
C TRP A 52 10.07 1.25 -10.16
N SER A 53 9.49 0.87 -11.29
CA SER A 53 9.31 -0.53 -11.68
C SER A 53 10.65 -1.27 -11.78
N ARG A 54 11.68 -0.65 -12.38
CA ARG A 54 13.04 -1.23 -12.46
C ARG A 54 13.70 -1.44 -11.09
N HIS A 55 13.36 -0.61 -10.12
CA HIS A 55 13.83 -0.75 -8.73
C HIS A 55 13.05 -1.82 -7.94
N GLY A 56 12.04 -2.45 -8.55
CA GLY A 56 11.26 -3.51 -7.91
C GLY A 56 10.21 -3.00 -6.92
N TRP A 57 9.81 -1.75 -7.02
CA TRP A 57 8.68 -1.24 -6.25
C TRP A 57 7.38 -1.58 -6.95
N HIS A 58 6.47 -2.21 -6.21
CA HIS A 58 5.24 -2.79 -6.75
C HIS A 58 3.99 -1.95 -6.48
N GLY A 59 4.16 -0.81 -5.82
CA GLY A 59 3.09 0.13 -5.54
C GLY A 59 3.65 1.49 -5.17
N VAL A 60 2.80 2.50 -5.32
CA VAL A 60 3.11 3.88 -4.98
C VAL A 60 1.98 4.43 -4.12
N ASP A 61 2.34 5.15 -3.07
CA ASP A 61 1.43 5.93 -2.25
C ASP A 61 2.06 7.28 -1.86
N MET A 62 1.43 8.02 -0.99
CA MET A 62 1.95 9.31 -0.53
C MET A 62 2.17 9.35 0.99
N GLU A 63 1.73 8.37 1.76
CA GLU A 63 1.58 8.47 3.21
C GLU A 63 2.35 7.41 4.00
N THR A 64 2.55 6.21 3.48
CA THR A 64 3.05 5.07 4.26
C THR A 64 4.43 5.31 4.85
N ALA A 65 5.38 5.83 4.07
CA ALA A 65 6.73 6.06 4.58
C ALA A 65 6.76 7.10 5.72
N ALA A 66 5.98 8.18 5.58
CA ALA A 66 5.88 9.21 6.60
C ALA A 66 5.22 8.65 7.89
N THR A 67 4.11 7.92 7.73
CA THR A 67 3.40 7.27 8.84
C THR A 67 4.31 6.29 9.57
N PHE A 68 5.06 5.48 8.84
CA PHE A 68 6.00 4.51 9.42
C PHE A 68 7.16 5.19 10.14
N ALA A 69 7.68 6.29 9.60
CA ALA A 69 8.74 7.07 10.24
C ALA A 69 8.29 7.64 11.58
N VAL A 70 7.09 8.21 11.63
CA VAL A 70 6.48 8.73 12.87
C VAL A 70 6.23 7.61 13.87
N ALA A 71 5.63 6.51 13.45
CA ALA A 71 5.37 5.35 14.31
C ALA A 71 6.69 4.79 14.90
N LYS A 72 7.75 4.70 14.08
CA LYS A 72 9.08 4.29 14.53
C LYS A 72 9.64 5.22 15.60
N HIS A 73 9.51 6.54 15.40
CA HIS A 73 9.97 7.54 16.36
C HIS A 73 9.35 7.36 17.75
N PHE A 74 8.05 7.04 17.78
CA PHE A 74 7.33 6.81 19.05
C PHE A 74 7.35 5.34 19.53
N GLY A 75 8.14 4.47 18.92
CA GLY A 75 8.21 3.06 19.28
C GLY A 75 6.90 2.28 19.02
N ALA A 76 6.01 2.82 18.18
CA ALA A 76 4.75 2.17 17.84
C ALA A 76 4.94 1.09 16.76
N ARG A 77 4.14 0.02 16.89
CA ARG A 77 4.04 -0.99 15.84
C ARG A 77 3.43 -0.38 14.58
N ARG A 78 3.83 -0.88 13.42
CA ARG A 78 3.41 -0.34 12.13
C ARG A 78 3.35 -1.42 11.06
N ALA A 79 2.29 -1.41 10.28
CA ALA A 79 2.12 -2.17 9.05
C ALA A 79 1.08 -1.47 8.18
N ALA A 80 1.03 -1.78 6.90
CA ALA A 80 0.05 -1.22 5.99
C ALA A 80 -0.55 -2.31 5.11
N ALA A 81 -1.84 -2.21 4.83
CA ALA A 81 -2.52 -2.95 3.78
C ALA A 81 -3.12 -1.93 2.82
N LEU A 82 -2.72 -1.98 1.57
CA LEU A 82 -3.11 -1.02 0.55
C LEU A 82 -3.96 -1.71 -0.51
N LEU A 83 -4.97 -1.02 -1.01
CA LEU A 83 -5.75 -1.44 -2.15
C LEU A 83 -5.21 -0.77 -3.41
N ARG A 84 -4.88 -1.57 -4.42
CA ARG A 84 -4.52 -1.05 -5.72
C ARG A 84 -5.78 -0.49 -6.39
N VAL A 85 -5.76 0.80 -6.72
CA VAL A 85 -6.88 1.51 -7.37
C VAL A 85 -6.67 1.71 -8.87
N ASP A 86 -5.41 1.66 -9.33
CA ASP A 86 -5.04 1.78 -10.75
C ASP A 86 -3.79 0.95 -11.08
N ASP A 87 -3.46 0.90 -12.35
CA ASP A 87 -2.24 0.28 -12.86
C ASP A 87 -1.48 1.29 -13.71
N LEU A 88 -0.48 1.91 -13.11
CA LEU A 88 0.33 2.95 -13.73
C LEU A 88 1.20 2.44 -14.90
N VAL A 89 1.44 1.13 -14.97
CA VAL A 89 2.29 0.52 -16.01
C VAL A 89 1.48 0.15 -17.25
N SER A 90 0.31 -0.49 -17.06
CA SER A 90 -0.53 -0.95 -18.17
C SER A 90 -1.47 0.13 -18.72
N GLU A 91 -1.71 1.19 -17.96
CA GLU A 91 -2.68 2.26 -18.29
C GLU A 91 -4.12 1.77 -18.47
N GLU A 92 -4.42 0.51 -18.12
CA GLU A 92 -5.74 -0.09 -18.33
C GLU A 92 -6.83 0.49 -17.43
N HIS A 93 -6.43 0.98 -16.25
CA HIS A 93 -7.35 1.57 -15.27
C HIS A 93 -6.65 2.74 -14.59
N SER A 94 -7.05 3.96 -14.96
CA SER A 94 -6.55 5.18 -14.32
C SER A 94 -7.55 5.70 -13.28
N ILE A 95 -7.06 6.14 -12.14
CA ILE A 95 -7.86 6.86 -11.14
C ILE A 95 -8.47 8.15 -11.73
N ALA A 96 -7.82 8.73 -12.74
CA ALA A 96 -8.30 9.91 -13.46
C ALA A 96 -9.60 9.64 -14.24
N ASP A 97 -9.83 8.40 -14.68
CA ASP A 97 -11.05 7.99 -15.39
C ASP A 97 -12.24 7.82 -14.43
N GLY A 98 -11.98 7.83 -13.14
CA GLY A 98 -12.96 7.65 -12.08
C GLY A 98 -13.39 6.20 -11.90
N LEU A 99 -13.88 5.89 -10.71
CA LEU A 99 -14.47 4.59 -10.40
C LEU A 99 -15.96 4.63 -10.75
N HIS A 100 -16.42 3.82 -11.68
CA HIS A 100 -17.82 3.77 -12.13
C HIS A 100 -18.58 2.55 -11.56
N GLY A 101 -19.85 2.78 -11.18
CA GLY A 101 -20.87 1.76 -10.94
C GLY A 101 -20.42 0.59 -10.03
N ASP A 102 -20.38 -0.59 -10.61
CA ASP A 102 -20.09 -1.84 -9.88
C ASP A 102 -18.65 -1.91 -9.37
N HIS A 103 -17.70 -1.31 -10.07
CA HIS A 103 -16.31 -1.26 -9.63
C HIS A 103 -16.17 -0.44 -8.33
N ARG A 104 -16.85 0.70 -8.23
CA ARG A 104 -16.87 1.51 -7.01
C ARG A 104 -17.47 0.75 -5.82
N ARG A 105 -18.53 -0.03 -6.06
CA ARG A 105 -19.14 -0.88 -5.03
C ARG A 105 -18.15 -1.97 -4.59
N PHE A 106 -17.56 -2.68 -5.54
CA PHE A 106 -16.55 -3.69 -5.28
C PHE A 106 -15.39 -3.14 -4.44
N MET A 107 -14.84 -1.98 -4.80
CA MET A 107 -13.75 -1.35 -4.08
C MET A 107 -14.14 -1.01 -2.63
N ARG A 108 -15.31 -0.44 -2.40
CA ARG A 108 -15.81 -0.14 -1.04
C ARG A 108 -16.01 -1.39 -0.18
N ASP A 109 -16.53 -2.45 -0.78
CA ASP A 109 -16.75 -3.71 -0.06
C ASP A 109 -15.38 -4.34 0.29
N ARG A 110 -14.43 -4.32 -0.64
CA ARG A 110 -13.08 -4.80 -0.43
C ARG A 110 -12.33 -3.96 0.63
N GLU A 111 -12.44 -2.64 0.58
CA GLU A 111 -11.87 -1.75 1.58
C GLU A 111 -12.37 -2.09 3.00
N ARG A 112 -13.66 -2.33 3.15
CA ARG A 112 -14.25 -2.72 4.43
C ARG A 112 -13.70 -4.07 4.93
N GLU A 113 -13.60 -5.07 4.06
CA GLU A 113 -13.05 -6.39 4.40
C GLU A 113 -11.58 -6.28 4.83
N VAL A 114 -10.77 -5.53 4.11
CA VAL A 114 -9.36 -5.29 4.45
C VAL A 114 -9.24 -4.53 5.76
N MET A 115 -10.05 -3.50 5.98
CA MET A 115 -10.05 -2.75 7.24
C MET A 115 -10.38 -3.64 8.44
N HIS A 116 -11.38 -4.54 8.33
CA HIS A 116 -11.69 -5.51 9.38
C HIS A 116 -10.51 -6.45 9.64
N ALA A 117 -9.85 -6.97 8.60
CA ALA A 117 -8.68 -7.82 8.73
C ALA A 117 -7.54 -7.11 9.48
N VAL A 118 -7.28 -5.84 9.15
CA VAL A 118 -6.25 -5.02 9.82
C VAL A 118 -6.57 -4.76 11.28
N ILE A 119 -7.83 -4.42 11.60
CA ILE A 119 -8.26 -4.17 12.98
C ILE A 119 -8.13 -5.43 13.84
N GLU A 120 -8.57 -6.58 13.34
CA GLU A 120 -8.46 -7.85 14.07
C GLU A 120 -6.99 -8.25 14.25
N ALA A 121 -6.17 -8.15 13.22
CA ALA A 121 -4.73 -8.40 13.32
C ALA A 121 -4.07 -7.50 14.39
N ALA A 122 -4.41 -6.23 14.42
CA ALA A 122 -3.88 -5.28 15.41
C ALA A 122 -4.33 -5.59 16.85
N ALA A 123 -5.55 -6.09 17.02
CA ALA A 123 -6.08 -6.47 18.32
C ALA A 123 -5.47 -7.77 18.87
N GLU A 124 -5.13 -8.71 18.00
CA GLU A 124 -4.55 -10.01 18.36
C GLU A 124 -3.03 -9.95 18.55
N THR A 125 -2.38 -8.89 18.10
CA THR A 125 -0.93 -8.73 18.20
C THR A 125 -0.61 -7.80 19.37
N PRO A 126 -0.04 -8.27 20.49
CA PRO A 126 0.27 -7.45 21.65
C PRO A 126 1.39 -6.43 21.44
#